data_2e4e0cfac3b61eae7680d966d054e004
#
_entry.id   2e4e0cfac3b61eae7680d966d054e004
#
_cell.length_a   1.000
_cell.length_b   1.000
_cell.length_c   1.000
_cell.angle_alpha   90.00
_cell.angle_beta   90.00
_cell.angle_gamma   90.00
#
_symmetry.space_group_name_H-M   'P 1'
#
loop_
_entity.id
_entity.type
_entity.pdbx_description
1 polymer ?
#
loop_
_entity_poly.entity_id
_entity_poly.type
_entity_poly.pdbx_seq_one_letter_code
_entity_poly.pdbx_strand_id
1 'polypeptide(L)'
;MKLNKTVLAICLVSFNLHAANLVYSANQNDNTVSVVDADKYKKVGSLTLGYPAGDKRLYSPLYNGEINVHGLSYAKQRRELSVVSTVTNSVVRFDTNTGKKIDTIYVGRNPHEPRYTNNEDEIWVTVRGENYISIIDSQTGNEKKRIELESGPGMVTFSHDDKYAYISSSFDEHLWIVDTKTKKVIKKLMMPSSFSPFINTTPDGKEVWVDHKDVGEITRISTKDNEIIETFKTGKISNHFAFANNKAYVTVGGENSVNIYDYGEKHAKLIKKIQAETLPHGIWADTKGSKVYFVNELSNTLQIIDADSDKIIAKLPVGAL
;
A
#
# COMPACT_ATOMS: atom_id res chain seq x y z
N MET A 1 -48.14 -31.21 5.10
CA MET A 1 -46.95 -30.63 4.46
C MET A 1 -46.21 -29.79 5.51
N LYS A 2 -45.14 -30.34 6.11
CA LYS A 2 -44.38 -29.66 7.17
C LYS A 2 -43.26 -28.84 6.51
N LEU A 3 -43.33 -27.52 6.62
CA LEU A 3 -42.24 -26.61 6.22
C LEU A 3 -41.10 -26.76 7.22
N ASN A 4 -39.97 -27.31 6.78
CA ASN A 4 -38.73 -27.26 7.51
C ASN A 4 -38.15 -25.82 7.43
N LYS A 5 -38.15 -25.13 8.58
CA LYS A 5 -37.44 -23.84 8.72
C LYS A 5 -35.97 -24.17 8.91
N THR A 6 -35.19 -24.08 7.84
CA THR A 6 -33.74 -24.06 7.93
C THR A 6 -33.32 -22.69 8.46
N VAL A 7 -32.94 -22.65 9.73
CA VAL A 7 -32.34 -21.45 10.34
C VAL A 7 -30.92 -21.34 9.81
N LEU A 8 -30.69 -20.35 8.96
CA LEU A 8 -29.34 -19.99 8.50
C LEU A 8 -28.62 -19.34 9.70
N ALA A 9 -27.78 -20.09 10.38
CA ALA A 9 -26.92 -19.57 11.43
C ALA A 9 -25.83 -18.71 10.77
N ILE A 10 -26.04 -17.38 10.77
CA ILE A 10 -24.98 -16.43 10.48
C ILE A 10 -24.04 -16.46 11.69
N CYS A 11 -22.92 -17.19 11.55
CA CYS A 11 -21.82 -17.09 12.50
C CYS A 11 -21.22 -15.69 12.40
N LEU A 12 -21.72 -14.76 13.22
CA LEU A 12 -21.02 -13.54 13.53
C LEU A 12 -19.76 -13.91 14.32
N VAL A 13 -18.65 -14.08 13.64
CA VAL A 13 -17.34 -14.16 14.30
C VAL A 13 -17.04 -12.76 14.82
N SER A 14 -17.37 -12.50 16.08
CA SER A 14 -16.92 -11.31 16.76
C SER A 14 -15.42 -11.44 16.99
N PHE A 15 -14.63 -10.74 16.19
CA PHE A 15 -13.19 -10.62 16.41
C PHE A 15 -12.96 -9.76 17.66
N ASN A 16 -12.40 -10.35 18.71
CA ASN A 16 -11.79 -9.59 19.80
C ASN A 16 -10.44 -9.05 19.29
N LEU A 17 -10.47 -8.00 18.48
CA LEU A 17 -9.31 -7.37 17.87
C LEU A 17 -8.55 -6.39 18.80
N HIS A 18 -8.98 -6.29 20.07
CA HIS A 18 -8.55 -5.20 20.97
C HIS A 18 -7.10 -5.26 21.47
N ALA A 19 -6.32 -6.29 21.14
CA ALA A 19 -4.94 -6.41 21.65
C ALA A 19 -3.94 -7.04 20.66
N ALA A 20 -4.34 -7.38 19.44
CA ALA A 20 -3.46 -8.02 18.48
C ALA A 20 -2.78 -6.99 17.56
N ASN A 21 -1.49 -7.17 17.28
CA ASN A 21 -0.83 -6.47 16.19
C ASN A 21 -1.29 -7.08 14.87
N LEU A 22 -2.04 -6.33 14.07
CA LEU A 22 -2.62 -6.83 12.84
C LEU A 22 -1.86 -6.32 11.61
N VAL A 23 -1.71 -7.21 10.63
CA VAL A 23 -1.21 -6.89 9.28
C VAL A 23 -2.34 -7.14 8.29
N TYR A 24 -2.51 -6.20 7.37
CA TYR A 24 -3.50 -6.27 6.31
C TYR A 24 -2.80 -6.47 4.98
N SER A 25 -3.25 -7.47 4.21
CA SER A 25 -2.71 -7.77 2.88
C SER A 25 -3.84 -7.76 1.86
N ALA A 26 -3.73 -6.89 0.85
CA ALA A 26 -4.65 -6.86 -0.28
C ALA A 26 -4.51 -8.13 -1.10
N ASN A 27 -5.64 -8.75 -1.45
CA ASN A 27 -5.70 -9.93 -2.30
C ASN A 27 -6.45 -9.53 -3.58
N GLN A 28 -5.68 -9.15 -4.59
CA GLN A 28 -6.18 -8.47 -5.79
C GLN A 28 -7.20 -9.30 -6.56
N ASN A 29 -6.93 -10.60 -6.74
CA ASN A 29 -7.76 -11.50 -7.52
C ASN A 29 -8.92 -12.10 -6.72
N ASP A 30 -8.82 -12.15 -5.39
CA ASP A 30 -9.89 -12.60 -4.49
C ASP A 30 -10.85 -11.48 -4.08
N ASN A 31 -10.54 -10.21 -4.38
CA ASN A 31 -11.31 -9.04 -3.96
C ASN A 31 -11.50 -8.96 -2.44
N THR A 32 -10.47 -9.34 -1.69
CA THR A 32 -10.48 -9.37 -0.23
C THR A 32 -9.21 -8.75 0.35
N VAL A 33 -9.23 -8.50 1.66
CA VAL A 33 -8.03 -8.18 2.44
C VAL A 33 -7.84 -9.26 3.49
N SER A 34 -6.69 -9.94 3.46
CA SER A 34 -6.31 -10.89 4.52
C SER A 34 -5.94 -10.13 5.79
N VAL A 35 -6.44 -10.60 6.94
CA VAL A 35 -6.11 -10.07 8.26
C VAL A 35 -5.23 -11.10 8.97
N VAL A 36 -4.02 -10.70 9.32
CA VAL A 36 -2.99 -11.55 9.93
C VAL A 36 -2.66 -11.04 11.33
N ASP A 37 -2.70 -11.93 12.33
CA ASP A 37 -2.16 -11.68 13.67
C ASP A 37 -0.64 -11.81 13.61
N ALA A 38 0.04 -10.68 13.74
CA ALA A 38 1.50 -10.58 13.63
C ALA A 38 2.26 -11.19 14.81
N ASP A 39 1.61 -11.38 15.94
CA ASP A 39 2.23 -11.98 17.14
C ASP A 39 2.12 -13.51 17.10
N LYS A 40 1.03 -14.02 16.52
CA LYS A 40 0.77 -15.46 16.38
C LYS A 40 1.18 -16.03 15.03
N TYR A 41 1.59 -15.19 14.08
CA TYR A 41 1.90 -15.57 12.70
C TYR A 41 0.78 -16.38 12.05
N LYS A 42 -0.46 -15.88 12.16
CA LYS A 42 -1.64 -16.60 11.69
C LYS A 42 -2.63 -15.67 11.00
N LYS A 43 -3.17 -16.11 9.87
CA LYS A 43 -4.35 -15.47 9.27
C LYS A 43 -5.55 -15.66 10.19
N VAL A 44 -6.15 -14.56 10.64
CA VAL A 44 -7.28 -14.56 11.59
C VAL A 44 -8.60 -14.18 10.94
N GLY A 45 -8.57 -13.67 9.71
CA GLY A 45 -9.79 -13.32 8.98
C GLY A 45 -9.53 -12.73 7.61
N SER A 46 -10.61 -12.30 6.99
CA SER A 46 -10.57 -11.53 5.74
C SER A 46 -11.67 -10.47 5.74
N LEU A 47 -11.37 -9.29 5.18
CA LEU A 47 -12.36 -8.28 4.86
C LEU A 47 -12.77 -8.50 3.39
N THR A 48 -14.06 -8.60 3.12
CA THR A 48 -14.58 -8.86 1.78
C THR A 48 -15.07 -7.57 1.14
N LEU A 49 -14.50 -7.22 -0.01
CA LEU A 49 -14.95 -6.08 -0.82
C LEU A 49 -15.91 -6.55 -1.91
N GLY A 50 -15.59 -7.66 -2.53
CA GLY A 50 -16.38 -8.29 -3.58
C GLY A 50 -16.20 -9.79 -3.60
N TYR A 51 -16.80 -10.45 -4.57
CA TYR A 51 -16.69 -11.89 -4.74
C TYR A 51 -15.50 -12.25 -5.62
N PRO A 52 -14.87 -13.43 -5.43
CA PRO A 52 -13.77 -13.88 -6.27
C PRO A 52 -14.12 -13.89 -7.75
N ALA A 53 -13.14 -13.62 -8.60
CA ALA A 53 -13.29 -13.76 -10.03
C ALA A 53 -13.73 -15.19 -10.40
N GLY A 54 -14.73 -15.31 -11.26
CA GLY A 54 -15.24 -16.61 -11.70
C GLY A 54 -16.35 -17.22 -10.84
N ASP A 55 -16.92 -16.52 -9.88
CA ASP A 55 -18.13 -16.95 -9.19
C ASP A 55 -19.32 -16.98 -10.20
N LYS A 56 -19.65 -18.20 -10.63
CA LYS A 56 -20.68 -18.44 -11.66
C LYS A 56 -22.13 -18.16 -11.19
N ARG A 57 -22.34 -17.88 -9.91
CA ARG A 57 -23.66 -17.52 -9.37
C ARG A 57 -24.06 -16.09 -9.72
N LEU A 58 -23.11 -15.28 -10.19
CA LEU A 58 -23.28 -13.86 -10.42
C LEU A 58 -23.34 -13.56 -11.92
N TYR A 59 -24.44 -12.98 -12.36
CA TYR A 59 -24.71 -12.69 -13.77
C TYR A 59 -24.36 -11.26 -14.18
N SER A 60 -24.04 -10.39 -13.21
CA SER A 60 -23.82 -8.97 -13.44
C SER A 60 -22.65 -8.48 -12.61
N PRO A 61 -21.81 -7.58 -13.13
CA PRO A 61 -20.78 -6.91 -12.35
C PRO A 61 -21.30 -6.21 -11.09
N LEU A 62 -22.55 -5.75 -11.09
CA LEU A 62 -23.20 -5.13 -9.94
C LEU A 62 -23.31 -6.04 -8.72
N TYR A 63 -23.28 -7.35 -8.90
CA TYR A 63 -23.31 -8.32 -7.82
C TYR A 63 -21.94 -8.77 -7.33
N ASN A 64 -20.88 -8.41 -8.05
CA ASN A 64 -19.51 -8.80 -7.69
C ASN A 64 -18.93 -7.94 -6.56
N GLY A 65 -19.58 -6.84 -6.21
CA GLY A 65 -19.05 -5.85 -5.28
C GLY A 65 -17.83 -5.14 -5.87
N GLU A 66 -16.90 -4.75 -5.02
CA GLU A 66 -15.70 -4.03 -5.45
C GLU A 66 -14.63 -5.01 -5.96
N ILE A 67 -14.11 -4.74 -7.15
CA ILE A 67 -13.26 -5.68 -7.90
C ILE A 67 -11.84 -5.14 -8.03
N ASN A 68 -10.86 -6.05 -7.93
CA ASN A 68 -9.43 -5.79 -8.04
C ASN A 68 -8.93 -4.91 -6.90
N VAL A 69 -8.89 -5.49 -5.71
CA VAL A 69 -8.38 -4.87 -4.49
C VAL A 69 -6.87 -4.66 -4.62
N HIS A 70 -6.41 -3.44 -4.39
CA HIS A 70 -5.01 -3.07 -4.59
C HIS A 70 -4.43 -2.33 -3.38
N GLY A 71 -4.16 -1.03 -3.50
CA GLY A 71 -3.54 -0.24 -2.46
C GLY A 71 -4.39 -0.10 -1.20
N LEU A 72 -3.74 -0.01 -0.06
CA LEU A 72 -4.39 0.18 1.23
C LEU A 72 -3.60 1.10 2.15
N SER A 73 -4.32 1.85 2.99
CA SER A 73 -3.75 2.76 3.98
C SER A 73 -4.49 2.66 5.30
N TYR A 74 -3.73 2.66 6.39
CA TYR A 74 -4.27 2.55 7.74
C TYR A 74 -4.13 3.87 8.51
N ALA A 75 -5.23 4.34 9.08
CA ALA A 75 -5.29 5.46 10.00
C ALA A 75 -5.35 4.95 11.44
N LYS A 76 -4.27 5.13 12.19
CA LYS A 76 -4.09 4.55 13.52
C LYS A 76 -5.02 5.17 14.56
N GLN A 77 -5.18 6.50 14.55
CA GLN A 77 -6.03 7.22 15.51
C GLN A 77 -7.51 6.95 15.24
N ARG A 78 -7.88 6.90 13.97
CA ARG A 78 -9.24 6.61 13.51
C ARG A 78 -9.57 5.12 13.60
N ARG A 79 -8.56 4.24 13.67
CA ARG A 79 -8.71 2.79 13.55
C ARG A 79 -9.46 2.39 12.28
N GLU A 80 -9.06 2.97 11.18
CA GLU A 80 -9.73 2.88 9.91
C GLU A 80 -8.76 2.40 8.84
N LEU A 81 -9.18 1.45 8.03
CA LEU A 81 -8.44 0.95 6.87
C LEU A 81 -9.17 1.39 5.60
N SER A 82 -8.49 2.14 4.75
CA SER A 82 -8.95 2.48 3.40
C SER A 82 -8.31 1.55 2.38
N VAL A 83 -9.10 1.02 1.47
CA VAL A 83 -8.68 0.04 0.47
C VAL A 83 -9.20 0.45 -0.90
N VAL A 84 -8.32 0.55 -1.88
CA VAL A 84 -8.69 0.86 -3.26
C VAL A 84 -9.17 -0.40 -3.99
N SER A 85 -10.19 -0.22 -4.81
CA SER A 85 -10.63 -1.18 -5.82
C SER A 85 -10.45 -0.56 -7.21
N THR A 86 -9.49 -1.07 -7.98
CA THR A 86 -9.02 -0.40 -9.19
C THR A 86 -10.00 -0.50 -10.35
N VAL A 87 -10.76 -1.61 -10.47
CA VAL A 87 -11.70 -1.85 -11.57
C VAL A 87 -13.05 -1.17 -11.30
N THR A 88 -13.49 -1.15 -10.04
CA THR A 88 -14.76 -0.50 -9.66
C THR A 88 -14.60 0.96 -9.25
N ASN A 89 -13.38 1.51 -9.35
CA ASN A 89 -13.09 2.93 -9.18
C ASN A 89 -13.51 3.46 -7.81
N SER A 90 -13.19 2.72 -6.75
CA SER A 90 -13.66 3.04 -5.41
C SER A 90 -12.58 2.93 -4.34
N VAL A 91 -12.84 3.59 -3.23
CA VAL A 91 -12.16 3.42 -1.95
C VAL A 91 -13.17 2.88 -0.96
N VAL A 92 -12.92 1.69 -0.41
CA VAL A 92 -13.75 1.09 0.63
C VAL A 92 -13.08 1.32 1.97
N ARG A 93 -13.83 1.83 2.95
CA ARG A 93 -13.33 2.05 4.30
C ARG A 93 -13.89 1.02 5.28
N PHE A 94 -13.02 0.53 6.17
CA PHE A 94 -13.37 -0.44 7.20
C PHE A 94 -12.98 0.08 8.58
N ASP A 95 -13.85 -0.09 9.56
CA ASP A 95 -13.52 0.02 10.99
C ASP A 95 -12.72 -1.23 11.38
N THR A 96 -11.47 -1.06 11.79
CA THR A 96 -10.58 -2.17 12.11
C THR A 96 -10.85 -2.81 13.47
N ASN A 97 -11.63 -2.18 14.36
CA ASN A 97 -12.05 -2.80 15.61
C ASN A 97 -13.14 -3.84 15.39
N THR A 98 -14.03 -3.57 14.43
CA THR A 98 -15.22 -4.40 14.19
C THR A 98 -15.10 -5.23 12.91
N GLY A 99 -14.18 -4.87 12.01
CA GLY A 99 -14.07 -5.45 10.65
C GLY A 99 -15.23 -5.04 9.74
N LYS A 100 -16.09 -4.11 10.15
CA LYS A 100 -17.24 -3.69 9.36
C LYS A 100 -16.88 -2.62 8.35
N LYS A 101 -17.49 -2.71 7.18
CA LYS A 101 -17.44 -1.66 6.17
C LYS A 101 -18.13 -0.40 6.70
N ILE A 102 -17.43 0.73 6.61
CA ILE A 102 -17.96 2.07 6.93
C ILE A 102 -18.74 2.57 5.73
N ASP A 103 -18.08 2.68 4.59
CA ASP A 103 -18.66 3.15 3.34
C ASP A 103 -17.85 2.70 2.11
N THR A 104 -18.34 3.10 0.94
CA THR A 104 -17.65 3.00 -0.34
C THR A 104 -17.71 4.36 -1.02
N ILE A 105 -16.56 4.92 -1.35
CA ILE A 105 -16.40 6.22 -1.97
C ILE A 105 -15.95 6.00 -3.42
N TYR A 106 -16.75 6.43 -4.39
CA TYR A 106 -16.38 6.34 -5.81
C TYR A 106 -15.50 7.52 -6.20
N VAL A 107 -14.42 7.22 -6.91
CA VAL A 107 -13.43 8.16 -7.43
C VAL A 107 -13.32 7.98 -8.95
N GLY A 108 -12.35 8.60 -9.61
CA GLY A 108 -12.10 8.41 -11.03
C GLY A 108 -11.50 7.04 -11.37
N ARG A 109 -11.21 6.83 -12.65
CA ARG A 109 -10.81 5.55 -13.20
C ARG A 109 -9.47 5.05 -12.69
N ASN A 110 -9.41 3.75 -12.41
CA ASN A 110 -8.22 3.01 -12.07
C ASN A 110 -7.43 3.68 -10.93
N PRO A 111 -8.07 3.94 -9.76
CA PRO A 111 -7.35 4.44 -8.60
C PRO A 111 -6.30 3.43 -8.17
N HIS A 112 -5.14 3.90 -7.65
CA HIS A 112 -4.03 3.00 -7.35
C HIS A 112 -3.78 2.85 -5.86
N GLU A 113 -3.72 3.97 -5.13
CA GLU A 113 -3.39 3.98 -3.70
C GLU A 113 -4.20 5.05 -2.96
N PRO A 114 -4.81 4.73 -1.82
CA PRO A 114 -5.27 5.73 -0.86
C PRO A 114 -4.14 6.02 0.13
N ARG A 115 -3.97 7.25 0.58
CA ARG A 115 -3.01 7.61 1.62
C ARG A 115 -3.61 8.61 2.58
N TYR A 116 -3.65 8.27 3.86
CA TYR A 116 -3.99 9.26 4.89
C TYR A 116 -2.84 10.26 5.07
N THR A 117 -3.18 11.52 5.29
CA THR A 117 -2.24 12.49 5.85
C THR A 117 -1.78 12.04 7.25
N ASN A 118 -0.63 12.52 7.74
CA ASN A 118 -0.14 12.09 9.06
C ASN A 118 -1.08 12.50 10.21
N ASN A 119 -1.83 13.60 10.04
CA ASN A 119 -2.86 14.03 10.98
C ASN A 119 -4.21 13.28 10.77
N GLU A 120 -4.31 12.42 9.77
CA GLU A 120 -5.47 11.60 9.42
C GLU A 120 -6.74 12.39 9.04
N ASP A 121 -6.66 13.68 8.72
CA ASP A 121 -7.82 14.50 8.34
C ASP A 121 -8.24 14.31 6.89
N GLU A 122 -7.33 13.87 6.03
CA GLU A 122 -7.58 13.70 4.60
C GLU A 122 -7.09 12.33 4.12
N ILE A 123 -7.77 11.80 3.11
CA ILE A 123 -7.33 10.66 2.31
C ILE A 123 -7.02 11.19 0.91
N TRP A 124 -5.77 11.07 0.49
CA TRP A 124 -5.36 11.40 -0.86
C TRP A 124 -5.34 10.13 -1.69
N VAL A 125 -6.11 10.11 -2.77
CA VAL A 125 -6.23 8.94 -3.65
C VAL A 125 -5.61 9.27 -4.98
N THR A 126 -4.61 8.48 -5.38
CA THR A 126 -4.01 8.60 -6.71
C THR A 126 -4.93 7.98 -7.75
N VAL A 127 -5.48 8.81 -8.65
CA VAL A 127 -6.37 8.36 -9.72
C VAL A 127 -5.55 8.18 -11.00
N ARG A 128 -4.92 7.00 -11.11
CA ARG A 128 -3.93 6.68 -12.14
C ARG A 128 -4.50 6.73 -13.56
N GLY A 129 -5.73 6.28 -13.76
CA GLY A 129 -6.40 6.26 -15.07
C GLY A 129 -6.93 7.62 -15.51
N GLU A 130 -6.81 8.62 -14.66
CA GLU A 130 -7.10 10.03 -14.91
C GLU A 130 -6.02 10.84 -14.19
N ASN A 131 -5.63 11.97 -14.71
CA ASN A 131 -4.40 12.65 -14.27
C ASN A 131 -4.64 13.53 -13.03
N TYR A 132 -5.08 12.99 -11.89
CA TYR A 132 -5.31 13.79 -10.68
C TYR A 132 -5.18 13.00 -9.37
N ILE A 133 -5.05 13.74 -8.29
CA ILE A 133 -5.24 13.27 -6.92
C ILE A 133 -6.62 13.69 -6.44
N SER A 134 -7.44 12.74 -5.99
CA SER A 134 -8.69 13.01 -5.27
C SER A 134 -8.40 13.20 -3.78
N ILE A 135 -8.79 14.33 -3.20
CA ILE A 135 -8.65 14.63 -1.78
C ILE A 135 -9.99 14.49 -1.10
N ILE A 136 -10.09 13.52 -0.23
CA ILE A 136 -11.30 13.12 0.47
C ILE A 136 -11.17 13.54 1.94
N ASP A 137 -12.21 14.12 2.49
CA ASP A 137 -12.34 14.36 3.91
C ASP A 137 -12.53 13.01 4.64
N SER A 138 -11.62 12.68 5.54
CA SER A 138 -11.60 11.37 6.20
C SER A 138 -12.79 11.16 7.15
N GLN A 139 -13.39 12.21 7.65
CA GLN A 139 -14.54 12.12 8.55
C GLN A 139 -15.85 11.87 7.79
N THR A 140 -16.06 12.61 6.70
CA THR A 140 -17.32 12.60 5.97
C THR A 140 -17.33 11.67 4.75
N GLY A 141 -16.14 11.29 4.23
CA GLY A 141 -16.02 10.54 2.98
C GLY A 141 -16.28 11.37 1.72
N ASN A 142 -16.44 12.68 1.84
CA ASN A 142 -16.73 13.54 0.70
C ASN A 142 -15.43 14.03 0.04
N GLU A 143 -15.42 14.06 -1.30
CA GLU A 143 -14.32 14.68 -2.04
C GLU A 143 -14.31 16.19 -1.80
N LYS A 144 -13.20 16.71 -1.27
CA LYS A 144 -12.99 18.14 -0.99
C LYS A 144 -12.41 18.88 -2.18
N LYS A 145 -11.51 18.23 -2.89
CA LYS A 145 -10.71 18.86 -3.97
C LYS A 145 -10.04 17.83 -4.84
N ARG A 146 -9.69 18.22 -6.05
CA ARG A 146 -8.76 17.52 -6.94
C ARG A 146 -7.51 18.35 -7.17
N ILE A 147 -6.39 17.68 -7.31
CA ILE A 147 -5.13 18.27 -7.79
C ILE A 147 -4.88 17.67 -9.15
N GLU A 148 -5.02 18.47 -10.20
CA GLU A 148 -4.74 18.07 -11.57
C GLU A 148 -3.23 17.97 -11.78
N LEU A 149 -2.82 16.91 -12.47
CA LEU A 149 -1.44 16.61 -12.84
C LEU A 149 -1.34 16.44 -14.36
N GLU A 150 -0.13 16.40 -14.88
CA GLU A 150 0.07 16.21 -16.34
C GLU A 150 -0.07 14.75 -16.76
N SER A 151 0.05 13.82 -15.82
CA SER A 151 0.03 12.38 -16.09
C SER A 151 -0.53 11.59 -14.90
N GLY A 152 -0.82 10.31 -15.11
CA GLY A 152 -1.39 9.43 -14.09
C GLY A 152 -0.45 9.23 -12.91
N PRO A 153 -0.85 9.63 -11.69
CA PRO A 153 -0.06 9.45 -10.49
C PRO A 153 0.12 7.97 -10.12
N GLY A 154 1.30 7.63 -9.60
CA GLY A 154 1.57 6.33 -9.00
C GLY A 154 1.07 6.26 -7.57
N MET A 155 1.87 6.78 -6.65
CA MET A 155 1.53 6.86 -5.22
C MET A 155 1.85 8.25 -4.67
N VAL A 156 1.38 8.51 -3.45
CA VAL A 156 1.66 9.73 -2.70
C VAL A 156 2.22 9.40 -1.32
N THR A 157 3.18 10.18 -0.85
CA THR A 157 3.65 10.18 0.54
C THR A 157 3.78 11.63 1.03
N PHE A 158 3.86 11.81 2.36
CA PHE A 158 3.91 13.13 2.98
C PHE A 158 5.22 13.33 3.74
N SER A 159 5.68 14.58 3.82
CA SER A 159 6.66 14.97 4.85
C SER A 159 6.05 14.78 6.24
N HIS A 160 6.89 14.54 7.26
CA HIS A 160 6.42 14.26 8.62
C HIS A 160 5.56 15.37 9.24
N ASP A 161 5.75 16.61 8.79
CA ASP A 161 4.98 17.79 9.21
C ASP A 161 3.74 18.05 8.35
N ASP A 162 3.41 17.14 7.44
CA ASP A 162 2.35 17.27 6.44
C ASP A 162 2.44 18.54 5.55
N LYS A 163 3.60 19.20 5.50
CA LYS A 163 3.77 20.42 4.70
C LYS A 163 3.84 20.13 3.21
N TYR A 164 4.48 19.03 2.84
CA TYR A 164 4.66 18.61 1.46
C TYR A 164 4.08 17.23 1.20
N ALA A 165 3.48 17.07 0.04
CA ALA A 165 3.15 15.77 -0.54
C ALA A 165 4.06 15.52 -1.74
N TYR A 166 4.62 14.32 -1.82
CA TYR A 166 5.44 13.84 -2.92
C TYR A 166 4.66 12.81 -3.70
N ILE A 167 4.46 13.04 -4.99
CA ILE A 167 3.63 12.22 -5.84
C ILE A 167 4.49 11.66 -6.96
N SER A 168 4.63 10.34 -7.01
CA SER A 168 5.30 9.64 -8.09
C SER A 168 4.38 9.48 -9.30
N SER A 169 4.95 9.20 -10.47
CA SER A 169 4.20 8.99 -11.71
C SER A 169 4.23 7.54 -12.16
N SER A 170 3.14 7.10 -12.79
CA SER A 170 3.08 5.80 -13.47
C SER A 170 3.35 5.88 -14.98
N PHE A 171 3.39 7.09 -15.56
CA PHE A 171 3.46 7.27 -17.02
C PHE A 171 4.30 8.47 -17.48
N ASP A 172 4.97 9.16 -16.54
CA ASP A 172 5.76 10.36 -16.81
C ASP A 172 7.05 10.35 -15.97
N GLU A 173 8.12 10.94 -16.48
CA GLU A 173 9.42 11.02 -15.80
C GLU A 173 9.46 12.08 -14.68
N HIS A 174 8.34 12.65 -14.29
CA HIS A 174 8.29 13.65 -13.23
C HIS A 174 7.74 13.09 -11.92
N LEU A 175 8.35 13.54 -10.82
CA LEU A 175 7.77 13.50 -9.49
C LEU A 175 7.27 14.90 -9.18
N TRP A 176 6.05 15.02 -8.69
CA TRP A 176 5.47 16.31 -8.28
C TRP A 176 5.59 16.50 -6.78
N ILE A 177 6.01 17.68 -6.37
CA ILE A 177 6.00 18.12 -4.97
C ILE A 177 4.90 19.16 -4.82
N VAL A 178 3.99 18.89 -3.92
CA VAL A 178 2.78 19.68 -3.68
C VAL A 178 2.85 20.30 -2.30
N ASP A 179 2.56 21.59 -2.19
CA ASP A 179 2.26 22.23 -0.91
C ASP A 179 0.87 21.78 -0.45
N THR A 180 0.81 21.09 0.68
CA THR A 180 -0.43 20.45 1.14
C THR A 180 -1.50 21.45 1.58
N LYS A 181 -1.11 22.65 2.04
CA LYS A 181 -2.04 23.69 2.47
C LYS A 181 -2.73 24.35 1.27
N THR A 182 -1.95 24.71 0.25
CA THR A 182 -2.47 25.40 -0.95
C THR A 182 -3.00 24.42 -2.00
N LYS A 183 -2.61 23.14 -1.91
CA LYS A 183 -2.92 22.08 -2.87
C LYS A 183 -2.38 22.40 -4.28
N LYS A 184 -1.20 23.03 -4.35
CA LYS A 184 -0.55 23.41 -5.60
C LYS A 184 0.77 22.67 -5.76
N VAL A 185 1.07 22.25 -6.98
CA VAL A 185 2.41 21.78 -7.37
C VAL A 185 3.37 22.95 -7.25
N ILE A 186 4.43 22.78 -6.46
CA ILE A 186 5.46 23.81 -6.22
C ILE A 186 6.80 23.47 -6.86
N LYS A 187 7.05 22.18 -7.13
CA LYS A 187 8.29 21.71 -7.75
C LYS A 187 8.04 20.41 -8.50
N LYS A 188 8.83 20.17 -9.52
CA LYS A 188 8.93 18.89 -10.23
C LYS A 188 10.37 18.43 -10.23
N LEU A 189 10.59 17.13 -10.03
CA LEU A 189 11.90 16.52 -10.15
C LEU A 189 11.87 15.51 -11.28
N MET A 190 12.94 15.48 -12.08
CA MET A 190 13.11 14.50 -13.16
C MET A 190 13.57 13.18 -12.56
N MET A 191 12.86 12.11 -12.86
CA MET A 191 13.16 10.74 -12.45
C MET A 191 13.79 9.97 -13.63
N PRO A 192 14.54 8.90 -13.38
CA PRO A 192 15.20 8.12 -14.42
C PRO A 192 14.24 7.26 -15.27
N SER A 193 12.98 7.19 -14.90
CA SER A 193 11.95 6.38 -15.57
C SER A 193 10.59 7.04 -15.52
N SER A 194 9.79 6.80 -16.55
CA SER A 194 8.38 7.16 -16.59
C SER A 194 7.48 6.23 -15.76
N PHE A 195 8.02 5.11 -15.25
CA PHE A 195 7.27 4.18 -14.41
C PHE A 195 7.86 4.09 -13.01
N SER A 196 7.39 4.98 -12.15
CA SER A 196 7.82 5.12 -10.74
C SER A 196 6.62 4.88 -9.80
N PRO A 197 6.09 3.64 -9.70
CA PRO A 197 4.81 3.39 -9.09
C PRO A 197 4.80 3.47 -7.57
N PHE A 198 5.96 3.38 -6.89
CA PHE A 198 6.05 3.33 -5.43
C PHE A 198 6.90 4.45 -4.86
N ILE A 199 6.46 5.02 -3.75
CA ILE A 199 7.12 6.11 -3.02
C ILE A 199 6.85 5.99 -1.53
N ASN A 200 7.83 6.28 -0.69
CA ASN A 200 7.64 6.37 0.77
C ASN A 200 8.67 7.28 1.42
N THR A 201 8.32 7.82 2.60
CA THR A 201 9.20 8.67 3.43
C THR A 201 9.95 7.80 4.44
N THR A 202 11.24 8.11 4.69
CA THR A 202 12.03 7.43 5.72
C THR A 202 11.46 7.67 7.12
N PRO A 203 11.67 6.74 8.08
CA PRO A 203 11.13 6.88 9.44
C PRO A 203 11.61 8.12 10.20
N ASP A 204 12.77 8.67 9.86
CA ASP A 204 13.28 9.91 10.44
C ASP A 204 12.79 11.18 9.71
N GLY A 205 12.04 10.99 8.61
CA GLY A 205 11.45 12.07 7.82
C GLY A 205 12.43 12.88 6.98
N LYS A 206 13.70 12.46 6.90
CA LYS A 206 14.73 13.26 6.20
C LYS A 206 14.75 13.02 4.70
N GLU A 207 14.25 11.88 4.25
CA GLU A 207 14.27 11.49 2.84
C GLU A 207 12.92 10.96 2.38
N VAL A 208 12.68 11.12 1.09
CA VAL A 208 11.66 10.40 0.33
C VAL A 208 12.37 9.52 -0.67
N TRP A 209 11.99 8.26 -0.73
CA TRP A 209 12.50 7.29 -1.69
C TRP A 209 11.45 7.00 -2.76
N VAL A 210 11.89 6.82 -3.99
CA VAL A 210 11.03 6.53 -5.15
C VAL A 210 11.59 5.33 -5.89
N ASP A 211 10.77 4.31 -6.11
CA ASP A 211 11.13 3.12 -6.88
C ASP A 211 10.83 3.32 -8.37
N HIS A 212 11.76 2.88 -9.22
CA HIS A 212 11.66 2.88 -10.67
C HIS A 212 11.67 1.43 -11.16
N LYS A 213 10.49 0.81 -11.17
CA LYS A 213 10.29 -0.62 -11.32
C LYS A 213 10.88 -1.23 -12.59
N ASP A 214 10.73 -0.55 -13.70
CA ASP A 214 11.15 -1.02 -15.02
C ASP A 214 12.66 -0.99 -15.23
N VAL A 215 13.35 0.00 -14.65
CA VAL A 215 14.82 0.15 -14.73
C VAL A 215 15.55 -0.46 -13.54
N GLY A 216 14.83 -0.83 -12.46
CA GLY A 216 15.39 -1.45 -11.27
C GLY A 216 16.29 -0.51 -10.49
N GLU A 217 15.81 0.69 -10.24
CA GLU A 217 16.53 1.76 -9.53
C GLU A 217 15.65 2.39 -8.45
N ILE A 218 16.29 3.01 -7.46
CA ILE A 218 15.63 3.84 -6.45
C ILE A 218 16.32 5.20 -6.41
N THR A 219 15.52 6.27 -6.42
CA THR A 219 15.98 7.65 -6.19
C THR A 219 15.68 8.07 -4.75
N ARG A 220 16.69 8.64 -4.07
CA ARG A 220 16.59 9.28 -2.76
C ARG A 220 16.49 10.78 -2.91
N ILE A 221 15.55 11.40 -2.22
CA ILE A 221 15.25 12.84 -2.26
C ILE A 221 15.32 13.38 -0.83
N SER A 222 16.05 14.45 -0.61
CA SER A 222 16.10 15.18 0.66
C SER A 222 14.80 15.96 0.90
N THR A 223 14.18 15.78 2.07
CA THR A 223 12.99 16.55 2.45
C THR A 223 13.32 17.97 2.91
N LYS A 224 14.58 18.25 3.21
CA LYS A 224 15.05 19.57 3.68
C LYS A 224 15.00 20.63 2.57
N ASP A 225 15.45 20.27 1.38
CA ASP A 225 15.61 21.17 0.24
C ASP A 225 14.88 20.69 -1.02
N ASN A 226 14.27 19.50 -0.95
CA ASN A 226 13.58 18.87 -2.08
C ASN A 226 14.49 18.62 -3.29
N GLU A 227 15.72 18.18 -3.05
CA GLU A 227 16.71 17.86 -4.07
C GLU A 227 17.04 16.36 -4.08
N ILE A 228 17.41 15.84 -5.26
CA ILE A 228 17.86 14.46 -5.40
C ILE A 228 19.22 14.28 -4.72
N ILE A 229 19.32 13.28 -3.83
CA ILE A 229 20.56 12.90 -3.15
C ILE A 229 21.36 11.94 -4.04
N GLU A 230 20.70 10.88 -4.49
CA GLU A 230 21.28 9.86 -5.36
C GLU A 230 20.20 9.02 -6.05
N THR A 231 20.62 8.32 -7.11
CA THR A 231 19.87 7.20 -7.69
C THR A 231 20.79 5.99 -7.69
N PHE A 232 20.30 4.84 -7.22
CA PHE A 232 21.11 3.61 -7.14
C PHE A 232 20.35 2.39 -7.66
N LYS A 233 21.08 1.38 -8.12
CA LYS A 233 20.50 0.15 -8.67
C LYS A 233 20.09 -0.81 -7.57
N THR A 234 18.93 -1.44 -7.73
CA THR A 234 18.37 -2.41 -6.81
C THR A 234 18.27 -3.82 -7.40
N GLY A 235 17.89 -3.91 -8.66
CA GLY A 235 17.70 -5.17 -9.35
C GLY A 235 16.45 -5.14 -10.24
N LYS A 236 16.33 -6.12 -11.10
CA LYS A 236 15.28 -6.17 -12.12
C LYS A 236 13.89 -6.33 -11.47
N ILE A 237 12.95 -5.49 -11.87
CA ILE A 237 11.58 -5.46 -11.32
C ILE A 237 11.62 -5.23 -9.80
N SER A 238 12.31 -4.18 -9.35
CA SER A 238 12.11 -3.68 -7.98
C SER A 238 10.66 -3.21 -7.84
N ASN A 239 10.04 -3.49 -6.72
CA ASN A 239 8.62 -3.20 -6.56
C ASN A 239 8.39 -2.16 -5.46
N HIS A 240 8.63 -2.55 -4.23
CA HIS A 240 8.37 -1.72 -3.05
C HIS A 240 9.54 -1.81 -2.09
N PHE A 241 9.58 -0.92 -1.12
CA PHE A 241 10.55 -0.95 -0.03
C PHE A 241 9.92 -0.55 1.30
N ALA A 242 10.52 -1.03 2.38
CA ALA A 242 10.15 -0.67 3.75
C ALA A 242 11.41 -0.41 4.56
N PHE A 243 11.26 0.37 5.62
CA PHE A 243 12.35 0.74 6.51
C PHE A 243 12.18 0.09 7.89
N ALA A 244 13.19 -0.62 8.36
CA ALA A 244 13.22 -1.23 9.68
C ALA A 244 14.65 -1.29 10.18
N ASN A 245 14.85 -1.09 11.49
CA ASN A 245 16.15 -1.21 12.15
C ASN A 245 17.29 -0.51 11.40
N ASN A 246 17.05 0.77 10.97
CA ASN A 246 17.97 1.60 10.19
C ASN A 246 18.42 0.98 8.84
N LYS A 247 17.65 0.05 8.30
CA LYS A 247 17.87 -0.59 7.01
C LYS A 247 16.67 -0.39 6.09
N ALA A 248 16.91 -0.41 4.79
CA ALA A 248 15.87 -0.47 3.77
C ALA A 248 15.79 -1.87 3.19
N TYR A 249 14.58 -2.43 3.14
CA TYR A 249 14.25 -3.74 2.59
C TYR A 249 13.50 -3.53 1.29
N VAL A 250 14.07 -3.95 0.18
CA VAL A 250 13.54 -3.73 -1.18
C VAL A 250 13.13 -5.06 -1.78
N THR A 251 11.87 -5.20 -2.18
CA THR A 251 11.40 -6.36 -2.94
C THR A 251 11.86 -6.27 -4.38
N VAL A 252 12.56 -7.29 -4.87
CA VAL A 252 13.09 -7.38 -6.23
C VAL A 252 12.45 -8.58 -6.93
N GLY A 253 11.34 -8.32 -7.61
CA GLY A 253 10.49 -9.36 -8.20
C GLY A 253 11.20 -10.20 -9.25
N GLY A 254 12.03 -9.60 -10.09
CA GLY A 254 12.76 -10.30 -11.13
C GLY A 254 13.89 -11.20 -10.62
N GLU A 255 14.28 -11.07 -9.35
CA GLU A 255 15.30 -11.89 -8.70
C GLU A 255 14.70 -12.82 -7.62
N ASN A 256 13.40 -12.73 -7.35
CA ASN A 256 12.74 -13.43 -6.24
C ASN A 256 13.47 -13.20 -4.91
N SER A 257 13.82 -11.95 -4.61
CA SER A 257 14.61 -11.60 -3.43
C SER A 257 14.06 -10.36 -2.72
N VAL A 258 14.41 -10.26 -1.43
CA VAL A 258 14.38 -9.00 -0.69
C VAL A 258 15.82 -8.55 -0.49
N ASN A 259 16.19 -7.42 -1.08
CA ASN A 259 17.51 -6.84 -0.97
C ASN A 259 17.55 -5.84 0.18
N ILE A 260 18.55 -5.93 1.06
CA ILE A 260 18.69 -5.11 2.25
C ILE A 260 19.81 -4.12 2.06
N TYR A 261 19.52 -2.86 2.29
CA TYR A 261 20.47 -1.75 2.15
C TYR A 261 20.67 -1.04 3.49
N ASP A 262 21.93 -0.73 3.79
CA ASP A 262 22.30 0.33 4.73
C ASP A 262 22.19 1.67 4.00
N TYR A 263 21.44 2.62 4.57
CA TYR A 263 21.23 3.95 3.97
C TYR A 263 21.60 5.11 4.91
N GLY A 264 22.18 4.81 6.07
CA GLY A 264 22.61 5.82 7.03
C GLY A 264 23.80 6.66 6.58
N GLU A 265 24.48 6.25 5.50
CA GLU A 265 25.61 6.96 4.90
C GLU A 265 25.20 7.73 3.63
N LYS A 266 26.18 8.44 3.05
CA LYS A 266 25.99 9.23 1.83
C LYS A 266 25.41 8.40 0.68
N HIS A 267 25.78 7.13 0.57
CA HIS A 267 25.34 6.21 -0.49
C HIS A 267 24.69 4.96 0.10
N ALA A 268 23.55 4.57 -0.45
CA ALA A 268 22.90 3.32 -0.08
C ALA A 268 23.77 2.12 -0.49
N LYS A 269 24.04 1.22 0.46
CA LYS A 269 24.91 0.08 0.27
C LYS A 269 24.16 -1.22 0.46
N LEU A 270 24.18 -2.09 -0.54
CA LEU A 270 23.63 -3.44 -0.42
C LEU A 270 24.45 -4.24 0.60
N ILE A 271 23.78 -4.73 1.66
CA ILE A 271 24.43 -5.51 2.72
C ILE A 271 24.01 -6.97 2.72
N LYS A 272 22.81 -7.28 2.21
CA LYS A 272 22.31 -8.66 2.18
C LYS A 272 21.23 -8.84 1.12
N LYS A 273 21.12 -10.07 0.58
CA LYS A 273 19.97 -10.54 -0.20
C LYS A 273 19.32 -11.71 0.54
N ILE A 274 17.99 -11.68 0.66
CA ILE A 274 17.19 -12.77 1.23
C ILE A 274 16.40 -13.40 0.09
N GLN A 275 16.49 -14.71 -0.07
CA GLN A 275 15.66 -15.44 -1.04
C GLN A 275 14.20 -15.40 -0.62
N ALA A 276 13.33 -14.92 -1.49
CA ALA A 276 11.89 -14.89 -1.37
C ALA A 276 11.24 -16.01 -2.21
N GLU A 277 9.93 -16.14 -2.13
CA GLU A 277 9.16 -16.92 -3.10
C GLU A 277 8.94 -16.12 -4.40
N THR A 278 8.02 -16.54 -5.24
CA THR A 278 7.90 -15.99 -6.60
C THR A 278 7.26 -14.61 -6.60
N LEU A 279 7.96 -13.66 -7.18
CA LEU A 279 7.56 -12.27 -7.41
C LEU A 279 7.20 -11.55 -6.10
N PRO A 280 8.17 -11.28 -5.19
CA PRO A 280 7.93 -10.44 -4.02
C PRO A 280 7.52 -9.03 -4.47
N HIS A 281 6.46 -8.49 -3.84
CA HIS A 281 5.85 -7.24 -4.26
C HIS A 281 5.65 -6.28 -3.08
N GLY A 282 4.42 -6.18 -2.54
CA GLY A 282 4.13 -5.28 -1.42
C GLY A 282 4.94 -5.63 -0.17
N ILE A 283 5.54 -4.63 0.46
CA ILE A 283 6.35 -4.78 1.66
C ILE A 283 6.08 -3.64 2.64
N TRP A 284 6.00 -3.95 3.94
CA TRP A 284 5.76 -2.98 4.99
C TRP A 284 6.47 -3.38 6.29
N ALA A 285 6.87 -2.40 7.10
CA ALA A 285 7.44 -2.65 8.43
C ALA A 285 6.40 -2.43 9.53
N ASP A 286 6.56 -3.07 10.67
CA ASP A 286 5.80 -2.73 11.86
C ASP A 286 6.20 -1.35 12.41
N THR A 287 5.38 -0.80 13.28
CA THR A 287 5.61 0.54 13.85
C THR A 287 6.85 0.62 14.75
N LYS A 288 7.40 -0.51 15.15
CA LYS A 288 8.63 -0.60 15.96
C LYS A 288 9.88 -0.76 15.10
N GLY A 289 9.71 -1.05 13.81
CA GLY A 289 10.82 -1.38 12.92
C GLY A 289 11.53 -2.70 13.28
N SER A 290 10.81 -3.62 13.94
CA SER A 290 11.36 -4.91 14.37
C SER A 290 11.07 -6.05 13.41
N LYS A 291 10.01 -5.92 12.63
CA LYS A 291 9.57 -6.92 11.65
C LYS A 291 9.22 -6.27 10.33
N VAL A 292 9.49 -6.98 9.26
CA VAL A 292 9.13 -6.59 7.89
C VAL A 292 8.26 -7.69 7.29
N TYR A 293 7.12 -7.27 6.74
CA TYR A 293 6.11 -8.13 6.12
C TYR A 293 6.12 -7.90 4.63
N PHE A 294 6.15 -8.94 3.83
CA PHE A 294 6.05 -8.82 2.39
C PHE A 294 5.25 -9.96 1.78
N VAL A 295 4.63 -9.69 0.64
CA VAL A 295 3.84 -10.65 -0.10
C VAL A 295 4.57 -11.12 -1.35
N ASN A 296 4.34 -12.37 -1.73
CA ASN A 296 4.84 -12.98 -2.97
C ASN A 296 3.64 -13.19 -3.89
N GLU A 297 3.54 -12.35 -4.90
CA GLU A 297 2.36 -12.22 -5.76
C GLU A 297 1.98 -13.53 -6.46
N LEU A 298 2.94 -14.22 -7.05
CA LEU A 298 2.67 -15.48 -7.75
C LEU A 298 2.68 -16.73 -6.86
N SER A 299 2.96 -16.58 -5.57
CA SER A 299 2.92 -17.67 -4.60
C SER A 299 1.76 -17.56 -3.62
N ASN A 300 1.01 -16.45 -3.64
CA ASN A 300 -0.09 -16.16 -2.72
C ASN A 300 0.30 -16.34 -1.24
N THR A 301 1.49 -15.86 -0.88
CA THR A 301 2.03 -15.97 0.47
C THR A 301 2.46 -14.63 1.03
N LEU A 302 2.36 -14.50 2.35
CA LEU A 302 2.97 -13.44 3.13
C LEU A 302 4.15 -14.06 3.90
N GLN A 303 5.32 -13.43 3.80
CA GLN A 303 6.51 -13.79 4.56
C GLN A 303 6.87 -12.68 5.54
N ILE A 304 7.48 -13.05 6.66
CA ILE A 304 7.86 -12.15 7.74
C ILE A 304 9.36 -12.25 7.96
N ILE A 305 10.04 -11.11 7.91
CA ILE A 305 11.47 -10.98 8.24
C ILE A 305 11.58 -10.39 9.65
N ASP A 306 12.43 -10.98 10.47
CA ASP A 306 12.94 -10.36 11.70
C ASP A 306 14.07 -9.40 11.33
N ALA A 307 13.88 -8.11 11.66
CA ALA A 307 14.78 -7.05 11.22
C ALA A 307 16.11 -6.99 11.98
N ASP A 308 16.24 -7.69 13.12
CA ASP A 308 17.50 -7.77 13.83
C ASP A 308 18.42 -8.83 13.22
N SER A 309 17.88 -10.00 12.91
CA SER A 309 18.64 -11.12 12.34
C SER A 309 18.67 -11.14 10.81
N ASP A 310 17.84 -10.36 10.14
CA ASP A 310 17.63 -10.39 8.69
C ASP A 310 17.31 -11.81 8.17
N LYS A 311 16.39 -12.49 8.87
CA LYS A 311 15.96 -13.84 8.49
C LYS A 311 14.44 -13.91 8.36
N ILE A 312 13.96 -14.72 7.41
CA ILE A 312 12.54 -15.07 7.33
C ILE A 312 12.22 -15.95 8.54
N ILE A 313 11.25 -15.53 9.35
CA ILE A 313 10.82 -16.22 10.57
C ILE A 313 9.44 -16.87 10.43
N ALA A 314 8.65 -16.46 9.45
CA ALA A 314 7.34 -17.05 9.20
C ALA A 314 6.93 -16.92 7.73
N LYS A 315 6.05 -17.84 7.31
CA LYS A 315 5.38 -17.85 6.00
C LYS A 315 3.93 -18.27 6.20
N LEU A 316 3.01 -17.54 5.60
CA LEU A 316 1.57 -17.72 5.75
C LEU A 316 0.88 -17.67 4.37
N PRO A 317 -0.14 -18.48 4.12
CA PRO A 317 -0.99 -18.31 2.95
C PRO A 317 -1.87 -17.06 3.14
N VAL A 318 -2.04 -16.30 2.07
CA VAL A 318 -3.01 -15.19 1.95
C VAL A 318 -4.01 -15.50 0.84
N GLY A 319 -4.88 -14.56 0.48
CA GLY A 319 -5.73 -14.73 -0.69
C GLY A 319 -4.95 -14.61 -2.00
N ALA A 320 -5.63 -14.79 -3.13
CA ALA A 320 -5.00 -14.64 -4.44
C ALA A 320 -4.61 -13.19 -4.69
N LEU A 321 -3.33 -12.97 -4.89
CA LEU A 321 -2.68 -11.66 -5.04
C LEU A 321 -2.67 -11.20 -6.49
#